data_8edd0c4aef687a20b688d83b9ec4ba35
#
_entry.id   8edd0c4aef687a20b688d83b9ec4ba35
#
_cell.length_a   1.000
_cell.length_b   1.000
_cell.length_c   1.000
_cell.angle_alpha   90.00
_cell.angle_beta   90.00
_cell.angle_gamma   90.00
#
_symmetry.space_group_name_H-M   'P 1'
#
loop_
_entity.id
_entity.type
_entity.pdbx_description
1 polymer ?
#
loop_
_entity_poly.entity_id
_entity_poly.type
_entity_poly.pdbx_seq_one_letter_code
_entity_poly.pdbx_strand_id
1 'polypeptide(L)'
;MESAKRIRALRESTGLTRKEFSEHIGIPVRTLEDWEAGRRTPPEYIPRLISYQLKYEELLQKVSAQGVNDKESKRGENAFERL
;
A
#
# COMPACT_ATOMS: atom_id res chain seq x y z
N MET A 1 -8.66 -11.58 14.94
CA MET A 1 -7.65 -12.17 14.09
C MET A 1 -6.53 -11.19 13.82
N GLU A 2 -5.34 -11.71 13.81
CA GLU A 2 -4.18 -10.85 13.64
C GLU A 2 -4.16 -10.19 12.27
N SER A 3 -4.50 -10.94 11.22
CA SER A 3 -4.50 -10.40 9.87
C SER A 3 -5.50 -9.26 9.72
N ALA A 4 -6.68 -9.43 10.31
CA ALA A 4 -7.70 -8.40 10.25
C ALA A 4 -7.22 -7.12 10.93
N LYS A 5 -6.59 -7.27 12.09
CA LYS A 5 -6.08 -6.13 12.84
C LYS A 5 -4.97 -5.43 12.07
N ARG A 6 -4.11 -6.20 11.42
CA ARG A 6 -2.99 -5.63 10.68
C ARG A 6 -3.47 -4.82 9.49
N ILE A 7 -4.41 -5.36 8.74
CA ILE A 7 -4.95 -4.66 7.58
C ILE A 7 -5.64 -3.37 8.02
N ARG A 8 -6.42 -3.46 9.07
CA ARG A 8 -7.10 -2.28 9.58
C ARG A 8 -6.10 -1.23 10.07
N ALA A 9 -5.07 -1.66 10.76
CA ALA A 9 -4.05 -0.74 11.25
C ALA A 9 -3.33 -0.06 10.09
N LEU A 10 -3.03 -0.81 9.03
CA LEU A 10 -2.38 -0.22 7.87
C LEU A 10 -3.28 0.82 7.23
N ARG A 11 -4.57 0.51 7.09
CA ARG A 11 -5.49 1.49 6.52
C ARG A 11 -5.59 2.73 7.39
N GLU A 12 -5.72 2.54 8.70
CA GLU A 12 -5.86 3.68 9.60
C GLU A 12 -4.62 4.55 9.60
N SER A 13 -3.46 3.95 9.37
CA SER A 13 -2.22 4.72 9.33
C SER A 13 -2.18 5.68 8.13
N THR A 14 -2.97 5.41 7.11
CA THR A 14 -3.01 6.28 5.94
C THR A 14 -4.02 7.41 6.08
N GLY A 15 -4.95 7.29 7.02
CA GLY A 15 -6.03 8.25 7.15
C GLY A 15 -7.11 8.13 6.10
N LEU A 16 -7.04 7.10 5.26
CA LEU A 16 -8.02 6.91 4.21
C LEU A 16 -9.23 6.13 4.69
N THR A 17 -10.38 6.42 4.08
CA THR A 17 -11.54 5.58 4.32
C THR A 17 -11.33 4.23 3.66
N ARG A 18 -12.18 3.26 4.01
CA ARG A 18 -12.08 1.93 3.41
C ARG A 18 -12.22 2.00 1.90
N LYS A 19 -13.13 2.84 1.42
CA LYS A 19 -13.33 2.99 -0.01
C LYS A 19 -12.11 3.60 -0.69
N GLU A 20 -11.57 4.65 -0.09
CA GLU A 20 -10.38 5.29 -0.65
C GLU A 20 -9.19 4.34 -0.64
N PHE A 21 -9.04 3.60 0.44
CA PHE A 21 -7.95 2.64 0.55
C PHE A 21 -8.10 1.54 -0.49
N SER A 22 -9.34 1.09 -0.70
CA SER A 22 -9.64 0.09 -1.72
C SER A 22 -9.17 0.53 -3.09
N GLU A 23 -9.48 1.77 -3.43
CA GLU A 23 -9.08 2.31 -4.73
C GLU A 23 -7.57 2.47 -4.82
N HIS A 24 -6.96 2.84 -3.72
CA HIS A 24 -5.52 3.10 -3.71
C HIS A 24 -4.71 1.83 -3.90
N ILE A 25 -5.09 0.76 -3.23
CA ILE A 25 -4.30 -0.49 -3.29
C ILE A 25 -4.86 -1.49 -4.29
N GLY A 26 -6.02 -1.19 -4.90
CA GLY A 26 -6.56 -2.06 -5.94
C GLY A 26 -7.24 -3.31 -5.44
N ILE A 27 -7.75 -3.29 -4.22
CA ILE A 27 -8.49 -4.41 -3.65
C ILE A 27 -9.94 -3.99 -3.46
N PRO A 28 -10.91 -4.81 -3.89
CA PRO A 28 -12.31 -4.43 -3.76
C PRO A 28 -12.69 -4.08 -2.33
N VAL A 29 -13.52 -3.07 -2.17
CA VAL A 29 -13.89 -2.62 -0.84
C VAL A 29 -14.60 -3.72 -0.04
N ARG A 30 -15.41 -4.54 -0.73
CA ARG A 30 -16.08 -5.63 -0.05
C ARG A 30 -15.09 -6.63 0.51
N THR A 31 -14.02 -6.90 -0.22
CA THR A 31 -12.98 -7.79 0.25
C THR A 31 -12.30 -7.22 1.50
N LEU A 32 -12.02 -5.93 1.48
CA LEU A 32 -11.45 -5.28 2.66
C LEU A 32 -12.38 -5.37 3.85
N GLU A 33 -13.67 -5.15 3.62
CA GLU A 33 -14.65 -5.26 4.69
C GLU A 33 -14.66 -6.65 5.31
N ASP A 34 -14.62 -7.67 4.46
CA ASP A 34 -14.63 -9.05 4.95
C ASP A 34 -13.38 -9.34 5.75
N TRP A 35 -12.24 -8.87 5.28
CA TRP A 35 -10.98 -9.09 5.98
C TRP A 35 -10.97 -8.38 7.33
N GLU A 36 -11.40 -7.12 7.36
CA GLU A 36 -11.38 -6.35 8.60
C GLU A 36 -12.40 -6.86 9.60
N ALA A 37 -13.50 -7.39 9.11
CA ALA A 37 -14.53 -7.96 9.98
C ALA A 37 -14.22 -9.39 10.42
N GLY A 38 -13.19 -9.99 9.84
CA GLY A 38 -12.82 -11.35 10.20
C GLY A 38 -13.67 -12.42 9.54
N ARG A 39 -14.50 -12.04 8.56
CA ARG A 39 -15.31 -13.01 7.85
C ARG A 39 -14.49 -13.83 6.87
N ARG A 40 -13.40 -13.24 6.38
CA ARG A 40 -12.46 -13.92 5.50
C ARG A 40 -11.06 -13.62 5.97
N THR A 41 -10.16 -14.54 5.74
CA THR A 41 -8.76 -14.35 6.12
C THR A 41 -7.94 -14.10 4.87
N PRO A 42 -7.24 -12.98 4.77
CA PRO A 42 -6.39 -12.74 3.62
C PRO A 42 -5.18 -13.67 3.66
N PRO A 43 -4.57 -13.94 2.48
CA PRO A 43 -3.30 -14.64 2.49
C PRO A 43 -2.29 -13.90 3.36
N GLU A 44 -1.37 -14.66 3.94
CA GLU A 44 -0.43 -14.08 4.89
C GLU A 44 0.41 -12.98 4.28
N TYR A 45 0.68 -13.06 2.99
CA TYR A 45 1.56 -12.08 2.36
C TYR A 45 0.85 -10.75 2.08
N ILE A 46 -0.48 -10.71 2.16
CA ILE A 46 -1.21 -9.49 1.81
C ILE A 46 -0.88 -8.32 2.75
N PRO A 47 -0.94 -8.47 4.07
CA PRO A 47 -0.57 -7.33 4.92
C PRO A 47 0.86 -6.89 4.69
N ARG A 48 1.75 -7.82 4.41
CA ARG A 48 3.15 -7.50 4.13
C ARG A 48 3.28 -6.69 2.85
N LEU A 49 2.60 -7.11 1.78
CA LEU A 49 2.66 -6.40 0.52
C LEU A 49 2.09 -5.00 0.64
N ILE A 50 0.98 -4.86 1.34
CA ILE A 50 0.40 -3.55 1.56
C ILE A 50 1.37 -2.67 2.33
N SER A 51 2.00 -3.22 3.35
CA SER A 51 2.97 -2.49 4.13
C SER A 51 4.12 -2.00 3.26
N TYR A 52 4.64 -2.87 2.39
CA TYR A 52 5.72 -2.51 1.50
C TYR A 52 5.29 -1.41 0.52
N GLN A 53 4.09 -1.51 -0.02
CA GLN A 53 3.60 -0.50 -0.94
C GLN A 53 3.50 0.86 -0.27
N LEU A 54 2.93 0.91 0.92
CA LEU A 54 2.80 2.17 1.64
C LEU A 54 4.17 2.75 1.98
N LYS A 55 5.10 1.91 2.36
CA LYS A 55 6.45 2.35 2.67
C LYS A 55 7.14 2.91 1.44
N TYR A 56 6.99 2.23 0.33
CA TYR A 56 7.57 2.66 -0.93
C TYR A 56 7.03 4.03 -1.33
N GLU A 57 5.73 4.21 -1.21
CA GLU A 57 5.10 5.48 -1.55
C GLU A 57 5.58 6.60 -0.65
N GLU A 58 5.76 6.29 0.62
CA GLU A 58 6.29 7.27 1.55
C GLU A 58 7.69 7.72 1.16
N LEU A 59 8.53 6.77 0.79
CA LEU A 59 9.89 7.09 0.35
C LEU A 59 9.87 7.94 -0.91
N LEU A 60 8.99 7.63 -1.85
CA LEU A 60 8.88 8.42 -3.05
C LEU A 60 8.50 9.86 -2.75
N GLN A 61 7.60 10.04 -1.81
CA GLN A 61 7.19 11.38 -1.42
C GLN A 61 8.35 12.17 -0.83
N LYS A 62 9.16 11.53 -0.02
CA LYS A 62 10.31 12.18 0.57
C LYS A 62 11.30 12.64 -0.50
N VAL A 63 11.55 11.78 -1.46
CA VAL A 63 12.47 12.11 -2.55
C VAL A 63 11.91 13.28 -3.34
N SER A 64 10.62 13.24 -3.68
CA SER A 64 9.98 14.32 -4.41
C SER A 64 10.03 15.62 -3.63
N ALA A 65 9.79 15.55 -2.33
CA ALA A 65 9.77 16.75 -1.50
C ALA A 65 11.12 17.42 -1.48
N GLN A 66 12.19 16.64 -1.56
CA GLN A 66 13.52 17.20 -1.58
C GLN A 66 13.89 17.80 -2.92
N GLY A 67 13.09 17.51 -3.95
CA GLY A 67 13.35 18.07 -5.26
C GLY A 67 14.64 17.59 -5.88
N VAL A 68 15.10 16.46 -5.45
CA VAL A 68 16.37 15.92 -5.90
C VAL A 68 16.12 14.71 -6.76
N ASN A 69 16.93 14.53 -7.78
CA ASN A 69 16.98 13.23 -8.45
C ASN A 69 15.85 12.95 -9.41
N ASP A 70 15.35 13.97 -10.04
CA ASP A 70 14.41 13.73 -11.13
C ASP A 70 15.01 12.83 -12.17
N LYS A 71 16.28 13.08 -12.48
CA LYS A 71 16.97 12.29 -13.47
C LYS A 71 17.18 10.87 -13.01
N GLU A 72 17.53 10.74 -11.75
CA GLU A 72 17.74 9.40 -11.20
C GLU A 72 16.45 8.63 -11.15
N SER A 73 15.36 9.31 -10.83
CA SER A 73 14.06 8.66 -10.84
C SER A 73 13.73 8.08 -12.20
N LYS A 74 14.01 8.85 -13.24
CA LYS A 74 13.76 8.36 -14.59
C LYS A 74 14.59 7.14 -14.92
N ARG A 75 15.84 7.15 -14.50
CA ARG A 75 16.67 5.98 -14.74
C ARG A 75 16.15 4.78 -13.98
N GLY A 76 15.72 5.01 -12.77
CA GLY A 76 15.15 3.94 -11.99
C GLY A 76 13.94 3.34 -12.65
N GLU A 77 13.10 4.20 -13.20
CA GLU A 77 11.92 3.72 -13.90
C GLU A 77 12.27 2.89 -15.11
N ASN A 78 13.25 3.35 -15.86
CA ASN A 78 13.66 2.61 -17.06
C ASN A 78 14.21 1.23 -16.69
N ALA A 79 15.04 1.19 -15.68
CA ALA A 79 15.60 -0.07 -15.24
C ALA A 79 14.49 -1.00 -14.77
N PHE A 80 13.52 -0.44 -14.08
CA PHE A 80 12.42 -1.21 -13.54
C PHE A 80 11.56 -1.78 -14.65
N GLU A 81 11.33 -0.97 -15.68
CA GLU A 81 10.49 -1.41 -16.79
C GLU A 81 11.09 -2.57 -17.54
N ARG A 82 12.40 -2.66 -17.56
CA ARG A 82 13.05 -3.76 -18.26
C ARG A 82 12.86 -5.09 -17.55
N LEU A 83 12.56 -5.05 -16.28
CA LEU A 83 12.35 -6.27 -15.55
C LEU A 83 11.00 -6.87 -15.89
#